data_de432d470ee4463544537843cce2ca7d
#
_entry.id   de432d470ee4463544537843cce2ca7d
#
_cell.length_a   1.000
_cell.length_b   1.000
_cell.length_c   1.000
_cell.angle_alpha   90.00
_cell.angle_beta   90.00
_cell.angle_gamma   90.00
#
_symmetry.space_group_name_H-M   'P 1'
#
loop_
_entity.id
_entity.type
_entity.pdbx_description
1 polymer ?
#
loop_
_entity_poly.entity_id
_entity_poly.type
_entity_poly.pdbx_seq_one_letter_code
_entity_poly.pdbx_strand_id
1 'polypeptide(L)'
;SDCIEDTKCSWSLITFFNIEENSDYKWQGFGYMFLRNKNKFKLRYCGIDTPEQLLNKEINYQLSKLKMQITDDFFNQDEIANQIRRNHTFSHLPIEKRIKTFEYDYNESEIERMKAKIIKAREYYNTLSL
;
A
#
# COMPACT_ATOMS: atom_id res chain seq x y z
N SER A 1 -14.59 -19.28 7.95
CA SER A 1 -14.89 -17.89 7.67
C SER A 1 -15.28 -17.71 6.21
N ASP A 2 -16.35 -16.96 5.95
CA ASP A 2 -16.83 -16.61 4.61
C ASP A 2 -16.15 -15.33 4.07
N CYS A 3 -15.06 -14.94 4.69
CA CYS A 3 -14.29 -13.74 4.36
C CYS A 3 -12.85 -14.09 4.05
N ILE A 4 -12.32 -13.45 2.98
CA ILE A 4 -10.90 -13.44 2.67
C ILE A 4 -10.33 -12.13 3.21
N GLU A 5 -9.18 -12.20 3.83
CA GLU A 5 -8.46 -11.03 4.32
C GLU A 5 -7.08 -10.95 3.66
N ASP A 6 -6.75 -9.78 3.11
CA ASP A 6 -5.41 -9.45 2.61
C ASP A 6 -4.85 -8.29 3.43
N THR A 7 -3.64 -8.43 3.92
CA THR A 7 -2.98 -7.42 4.76
C THR A 7 -1.79 -6.84 4.03
N LYS A 8 -1.78 -5.52 3.91
CA LYS A 8 -0.68 -4.72 3.38
C LYS A 8 -0.04 -3.93 4.52
N CYS A 9 1.28 -3.80 4.51
CA CYS A 9 2.00 -2.99 5.48
C CYS A 9 2.36 -1.63 4.90
N SER A 10 2.29 -0.59 5.73
CA SER A 10 2.81 0.75 5.40
C SER A 10 3.84 1.17 6.44
N TRP A 11 4.97 1.68 5.99
CA TRP A 11 6.10 2.12 6.81
C TRP A 11 6.20 3.64 6.92
N SER A 12 5.29 4.38 6.30
CA SER A 12 5.27 5.84 6.32
C SER A 12 3.90 6.33 6.75
N LEU A 13 3.86 7.21 7.76
CA LEU A 13 2.64 7.85 8.25
C LEU A 13 1.95 8.63 7.14
N ILE A 14 2.71 9.39 6.34
CA ILE A 14 2.17 10.19 5.24
C ILE A 14 1.49 9.27 4.21
N THR A 15 2.17 8.20 3.81
CA THR A 15 1.59 7.23 2.88
C THR A 15 0.37 6.56 3.49
N PHE A 16 0.44 6.12 4.74
CA PHE A 16 -0.65 5.42 5.42
C PHE A 16 -1.93 6.26 5.53
N PHE A 17 -1.81 7.52 5.97
CA PHE A 17 -2.98 8.39 6.13
C PHE A 17 -3.60 8.81 4.80
N ASN A 18 -2.81 8.86 3.73
CA ASN A 18 -3.27 9.18 2.38
C ASN A 18 -3.71 7.96 1.56
N ILE A 19 -3.76 6.75 2.16
CA ILE A 19 -4.26 5.57 1.46
C ILE A 19 -5.74 5.77 1.12
N GLU A 20 -6.04 5.65 -0.17
CA GLU A 20 -7.38 5.62 -0.72
C GLU A 20 -7.71 4.25 -1.29
N GLU A 21 -8.94 4.05 -1.73
CA GLU A 21 -9.35 2.82 -2.39
C GLU A 21 -8.52 2.60 -3.66
N ASN A 22 -7.86 1.43 -3.74
CA ASN A 22 -7.06 1.04 -4.89
C ASN A 22 -7.84 0.06 -5.77
N SER A 23 -8.09 0.43 -7.03
CA SER A 23 -8.86 -0.37 -7.96
C SER A 23 -8.23 -1.74 -8.25
N ASP A 24 -6.89 -1.83 -8.31
CA ASP A 24 -6.21 -3.08 -8.61
C ASP A 24 -6.36 -4.07 -7.45
N TYR A 25 -6.25 -3.62 -6.21
CA TYR A 25 -6.49 -4.45 -5.04
C TYR A 25 -7.96 -4.83 -4.89
N LYS A 26 -8.88 -3.95 -5.27
CA LYS A 26 -10.31 -4.26 -5.33
C LYS A 26 -10.57 -5.40 -6.32
N TRP A 27 -10.03 -5.31 -7.55
CA TRP A 27 -10.16 -6.36 -8.57
C TRP A 27 -9.50 -7.66 -8.13
N GLN A 28 -8.34 -7.60 -7.47
CA GLN A 28 -7.69 -8.75 -6.87
C GLN A 28 -8.61 -9.43 -5.84
N GLY A 29 -9.29 -8.65 -5.00
CA GLY A 29 -10.26 -9.14 -4.02
C GLY A 29 -11.44 -9.85 -4.66
N PHE A 30 -12.03 -9.30 -5.74
CA PHE A 30 -13.08 -9.99 -6.50
C PHE A 30 -12.59 -11.30 -7.09
N GLY A 31 -11.38 -11.33 -7.64
CA GLY A 31 -10.77 -12.56 -8.13
C GLY A 31 -10.62 -13.62 -7.03
N TYR A 32 -10.16 -13.24 -5.86
CA TYR A 32 -10.05 -14.15 -4.71
C TYR A 32 -11.40 -14.67 -4.24
N MET A 33 -12.42 -13.80 -4.13
CA MET A 33 -13.78 -14.21 -3.76
C MET A 33 -14.35 -15.22 -4.76
N PHE A 34 -14.20 -14.97 -6.05
CA PHE A 34 -14.62 -15.88 -7.10
C PHE A 34 -13.91 -17.24 -7.02
N LEU A 35 -12.58 -17.25 -6.97
CA LEU A 35 -11.77 -18.49 -6.97
C LEU A 35 -11.97 -19.32 -5.70
N ARG A 36 -12.27 -18.70 -4.58
CA ARG A 36 -12.42 -19.35 -3.28
C ARG A 36 -13.88 -19.54 -2.85
N ASN A 37 -14.81 -19.13 -3.71
CA ASN A 37 -16.25 -19.16 -3.41
C ASN A 37 -16.55 -18.50 -2.05
N LYS A 38 -16.13 -17.24 -1.91
CA LYS A 38 -16.31 -16.44 -0.69
C LYS A 38 -17.13 -15.20 -1.00
N ASN A 39 -17.90 -14.74 0.00
CA ASN A 39 -18.83 -13.63 -0.17
C ASN A 39 -18.26 -12.28 0.29
N LYS A 40 -17.13 -12.29 1.02
CA LYS A 40 -16.52 -11.06 1.55
C LYS A 40 -15.01 -11.04 1.33
N PHE A 41 -14.51 -9.83 1.08
CA PHE A 41 -13.07 -9.54 1.04
C PHE A 41 -12.77 -8.31 1.89
N LYS A 42 -11.74 -8.40 2.71
CA LYS A 42 -11.22 -7.30 3.53
C LYS A 42 -9.77 -7.02 3.15
N LEU A 43 -9.53 -5.81 2.69
CA LEU A 43 -8.19 -5.29 2.48
C LEU A 43 -7.81 -4.44 3.69
N ARG A 44 -6.80 -4.88 4.45
CA ARG A 44 -6.30 -4.14 5.61
C ARG A 44 -4.94 -3.56 5.33
N TYR A 45 -4.78 -2.28 5.63
CA TYR A 45 -3.48 -1.64 5.71
C TYR A 45 -3.10 -1.50 7.18
N CYS A 46 -1.90 -1.97 7.52
CA CYS A 46 -1.34 -1.87 8.87
C CYS A 46 -0.13 -0.95 8.85
N GLY A 47 -0.17 0.11 9.66
CA GLY A 47 0.99 0.96 9.92
C GLY A 47 1.95 0.28 10.88
N ILE A 48 3.17 0.04 10.45
CA ILE A 48 4.24 -0.59 11.24
C ILE A 48 5.49 0.27 11.24
N ASP A 49 6.25 0.20 12.31
CA ASP A 49 7.53 0.89 12.41
C ASP A 49 8.51 0.35 11.37
N THR A 50 9.20 1.27 10.69
CA THR A 50 10.26 0.89 9.77
C THR A 50 11.42 0.28 10.54
N PRO A 51 11.94 -0.89 10.16
CA PRO A 51 13.14 -1.47 10.77
C PRO A 51 14.31 -0.49 10.77
N GLU A 52 15.04 -0.40 11.89
CA GLU A 52 16.09 0.61 12.11
C GLU A 52 17.14 0.65 10.99
N GLN A 53 17.52 -0.51 10.45
CA GLN A 53 18.49 -0.57 9.35
C GLN A 53 17.98 0.09 8.07
N LEU A 54 16.70 -0.07 7.76
CA LEU A 54 16.06 0.55 6.59
C LEU A 54 15.82 2.04 6.84
N LEU A 55 15.44 2.39 8.05
CA LEU A 55 15.25 3.78 8.47
C LEU A 55 16.55 4.59 8.34
N ASN A 56 17.67 4.04 8.78
CA ASN A 56 18.97 4.70 8.64
C ASN A 56 19.39 4.87 7.17
N LYS A 57 19.10 3.90 6.30
CA LYS A 57 19.33 4.04 4.86
C LYS A 57 18.48 5.16 4.25
N GLU A 58 17.21 5.22 4.63
CA GLU A 58 16.29 6.27 4.15
C GLU A 58 16.73 7.66 4.61
N ILE A 59 17.11 7.81 5.89
CA ILE A 59 17.63 9.07 6.43
C ILE A 59 18.87 9.52 5.64
N ASN A 60 19.85 8.63 5.46
CA ASN A 60 21.06 8.94 4.73
C ASN A 60 20.78 9.31 3.27
N TYR A 61 19.88 8.62 2.62
CA TYR A 61 19.48 8.92 1.25
C TYR A 61 18.83 10.30 1.14
N GLN A 62 17.87 10.63 1.99
CA GLN A 62 17.19 11.91 1.96
C GLN A 62 18.11 13.08 2.32
N LEU A 63 18.96 12.91 3.34
CA LEU A 63 19.97 13.91 3.69
C LEU A 63 20.95 14.18 2.54
N SER A 64 21.42 13.13 1.86
CA SER A 64 22.31 13.27 0.71
C SER A 64 21.64 14.02 -0.44
N LYS A 65 20.38 13.71 -0.73
CA LYS A 65 19.58 14.36 -1.75
C LYS A 65 19.37 15.85 -1.46
N LEU A 66 19.06 16.18 -0.21
CA LEU A 66 18.86 17.56 0.24
C LEU A 66 20.16 18.37 0.18
N LYS A 67 21.29 17.79 0.59
CA LYS A 67 22.61 18.43 0.48
C LYS A 67 22.98 18.82 -0.95
N MET A 68 22.52 18.09 -1.94
CA MET A 68 22.72 18.43 -3.36
C MET A 68 21.84 19.60 -3.83
N GLN A 69 20.74 19.87 -3.13
CA GLN A 69 19.74 20.87 -3.52
C GLN A 69 19.84 22.18 -2.75
N ILE A 70 20.41 22.15 -1.54
CA ILE A 70 20.46 23.28 -0.62
C ILE A 70 21.92 23.69 -0.41
N THR A 71 22.24 24.93 -0.82
CA THR A 71 23.57 25.54 -0.62
C THR A 71 23.67 26.35 0.68
N ASP A 72 22.66 26.26 1.56
CA ASP A 72 22.54 27.10 2.74
C ASP A 72 23.17 26.45 3.98
N ASP A 73 23.98 27.23 4.73
CA ASP A 73 24.65 26.81 5.96
C ASP A 73 23.69 26.55 7.14
N PHE A 74 22.38 26.87 7.00
CA PHE A 74 21.34 26.65 8.00
C PHE A 74 20.66 25.28 7.94
N PHE A 75 21.22 24.33 7.21
CA PHE A 75 20.71 22.98 7.08
C PHE A 75 20.87 22.17 8.37
N ASN A 76 19.80 22.06 9.17
CA ASN A 76 19.80 21.24 10.39
C ASN A 76 19.52 19.76 10.07
N GLN A 77 20.60 18.99 9.93
CA GLN A 77 20.54 17.57 9.60
C GLN A 77 19.82 16.74 10.68
N ASP A 78 20.00 17.07 11.95
CA ASP A 78 19.42 16.34 13.07
C ASP A 78 17.91 16.52 13.14
N GLU A 79 17.41 17.72 12.87
CA GLU A 79 15.99 18.00 12.83
C GLU A 79 15.32 17.25 11.68
N ILE A 80 15.92 17.24 10.50
CA ILE A 80 15.40 16.51 9.34
C ILE A 80 15.43 15.00 9.58
N ALA A 81 16.51 14.46 10.13
CA ALA A 81 16.59 13.06 10.51
C ALA A 81 15.49 12.67 11.51
N ASN A 82 15.22 13.53 12.48
CA ASN A 82 14.14 13.32 13.45
C ASN A 82 12.75 13.39 12.83
N GLN A 83 12.52 14.29 11.87
CA GLN A 83 11.26 14.34 11.11
C GLN A 83 11.05 13.07 10.29
N ILE A 84 12.09 12.58 9.62
CA ILE A 84 12.03 11.31 8.88
C ILE A 84 11.71 10.16 9.83
N ARG A 85 12.39 10.06 10.99
CA ARG A 85 12.08 9.04 12.01
C ARG A 85 10.63 9.06 12.43
N ARG A 86 10.10 10.25 12.77
CA ARG A 86 8.70 10.41 13.18
C ARG A 86 7.73 9.92 12.10
N ASN A 87 8.02 10.21 10.83
CA ASN A 87 7.19 9.75 9.70
C ASN A 87 7.21 8.22 9.51
N HIS A 88 8.23 7.54 10.03
CA HIS A 88 8.41 6.09 9.89
C HIS A 88 8.16 5.32 11.18
N THR A 89 7.50 5.95 12.17
CA THR A 89 7.19 5.35 13.47
C THR A 89 5.69 5.43 13.75
N PHE A 90 5.07 4.29 13.97
CA PHE A 90 3.63 4.14 14.26
C PHE A 90 3.37 3.77 15.72
N SER A 91 4.36 3.28 16.44
CA SER A 91 4.22 2.73 17.80
C SER A 91 3.66 3.73 18.81
N HIS A 92 3.78 5.04 18.56
CA HIS A 92 3.19 6.09 19.39
C HIS A 92 1.68 6.27 19.17
N LEU A 93 1.11 5.68 18.13
CA LEU A 93 -0.33 5.73 17.85
C LEU A 93 -1.06 4.54 18.48
N PRO A 94 -2.29 4.71 18.96
CA PRO A 94 -3.11 3.56 19.36
C PRO A 94 -3.39 2.65 18.17
N ILE A 95 -3.59 1.34 18.45
CA ILE A 95 -3.66 0.31 17.41
C ILE A 95 -4.78 0.57 16.41
N GLU A 96 -5.90 1.12 16.86
CA GLU A 96 -7.07 1.43 16.02
C GLU A 96 -6.75 2.47 14.95
N LYS A 97 -5.77 3.35 15.23
CA LYS A 97 -5.30 4.38 14.30
C LYS A 97 -4.21 3.87 13.34
N ARG A 98 -3.71 2.67 13.56
CA ARG A 98 -2.70 2.02 12.70
C ARG A 98 -3.29 1.02 11.74
N ILE A 99 -4.62 0.86 11.72
CA ILE A 99 -5.32 -0.09 10.85
C ILE A 99 -6.34 0.67 10.02
N LYS A 100 -6.29 0.50 8.71
CA LYS A 100 -7.27 1.02 7.76
C LYS A 100 -7.82 -0.15 6.95
N THR A 101 -9.14 -0.31 6.92
CA THR A 101 -9.79 -1.45 6.29
C THR A 101 -10.75 -0.99 5.20
N PHE A 102 -10.68 -1.64 4.05
CA PHE A 102 -11.67 -1.56 2.98
C PHE A 102 -12.37 -2.91 2.89
N GLU A 103 -13.70 -2.89 2.86
CA GLU A 103 -14.52 -4.12 2.81
C GLU A 103 -15.30 -4.16 1.51
N TYR A 104 -15.35 -5.33 0.91
CA TYR A 104 -16.08 -5.58 -0.34
C TYR A 104 -16.94 -6.82 -0.20
N ASP A 105 -18.18 -6.70 -0.62
CA ASP A 105 -19.09 -7.84 -0.76
C ASP A 105 -19.02 -8.40 -2.18
N TYR A 106 -19.27 -9.71 -2.32
CA TYR A 106 -19.34 -10.35 -3.62
C TYR A 106 -20.40 -9.67 -4.49
N ASN A 107 -20.03 -9.40 -5.73
CA ASN A 107 -20.90 -8.75 -6.69
C ASN A 107 -20.77 -9.45 -8.06
N GLU A 108 -21.85 -10.13 -8.49
CA GLU A 108 -21.86 -10.89 -9.73
C GLU A 108 -21.55 -10.01 -10.95
N SER A 109 -22.11 -8.80 -11.00
CA SER A 109 -21.87 -7.86 -12.11
C SER A 109 -20.38 -7.49 -12.24
N GLU A 110 -19.68 -7.27 -11.09
CA GLU A 110 -18.26 -6.98 -11.10
C GLU A 110 -17.43 -8.22 -11.49
N ILE A 111 -17.86 -9.40 -11.07
CA ILE A 111 -17.20 -10.67 -11.48
C ILE A 111 -17.31 -10.88 -12.99
N GLU A 112 -18.49 -10.65 -13.58
CA GLU A 112 -18.68 -10.76 -15.05
C GLU A 112 -17.85 -9.72 -15.82
N ARG A 113 -17.75 -8.49 -15.31
CA ARG A 113 -16.85 -7.47 -15.87
C ARG A 113 -15.38 -7.91 -15.82
N MET A 114 -14.95 -8.50 -14.70
CA MET A 114 -13.59 -9.04 -14.53
C MET A 114 -13.33 -10.16 -15.56
N LYS A 115 -14.23 -11.13 -15.70
CA LYS A 115 -14.12 -12.21 -16.67
C LYS A 115 -14.00 -11.67 -18.10
N ALA A 116 -14.83 -10.71 -18.47
CA ALA A 116 -14.78 -10.08 -19.79
C ALA A 116 -13.43 -9.38 -20.06
N LYS A 117 -12.86 -8.71 -19.06
CA LYS A 117 -11.52 -8.11 -19.18
C LYS A 117 -10.42 -9.16 -19.34
N ILE A 118 -10.51 -10.27 -18.62
CA ILE A 118 -9.53 -11.38 -18.74
C ILE A 118 -9.57 -11.97 -20.16
N ILE A 119 -10.76 -12.16 -20.71
CA ILE A 119 -10.91 -12.67 -22.11
C ILE A 119 -10.24 -11.72 -23.09
N LYS A 120 -10.55 -10.41 -23.02
CA LYS A 120 -9.92 -9.39 -23.87
C LYS A 120 -8.40 -9.34 -23.72
N ALA A 121 -7.89 -9.46 -22.49
CA ALA A 121 -6.45 -9.50 -22.26
C ALA A 121 -5.78 -10.71 -22.88
N ARG A 122 -6.42 -11.89 -22.84
CA ARG A 122 -5.93 -13.10 -23.50
C ARG A 122 -5.96 -12.98 -25.02
N GLU A 123 -7.04 -12.43 -25.59
CA GLU A 123 -7.14 -12.15 -27.02
C GLU A 123 -6.01 -11.22 -27.47
N TYR A 124 -5.80 -10.11 -26.74
CA TYR A 124 -4.70 -9.18 -27.01
C TYR A 124 -3.34 -9.87 -26.94
N TYR A 125 -3.10 -10.66 -25.87
CA TYR A 125 -1.85 -11.41 -25.72
C TYR A 125 -1.60 -12.33 -26.92
N ASN A 126 -2.63 -13.01 -27.42
CA ASN A 126 -2.51 -13.89 -28.58
C ASN A 126 -2.17 -13.12 -29.87
N THR A 127 -2.52 -11.83 -29.97
CA THR A 127 -2.11 -10.99 -31.11
C THR A 127 -0.63 -10.58 -31.04
N LEU A 128 -0.02 -10.63 -29.85
CA LEU A 128 1.39 -10.33 -29.64
C LEU A 128 2.30 -11.55 -29.86
N SER A 129 1.73 -12.70 -30.18
CA SER A 129 2.48 -13.94 -30.37
C SER A 129 3.53 -13.74 -31.46
N LEU A 130 4.74 -13.79 -31.04
CA LEU A 130 5.98 -13.77 -31.80
C LEU A 130 6.17 -15.07 -32.60
#